data_610800612465b8ebc77d9c2ef6b4a6a8
#
_entry.id   610800612465b8ebc77d9c2ef6b4a6a8
#
_cell.length_a   1.000
_cell.length_b   1.000
_cell.length_c   1.000
_cell.angle_alpha   90.00
_cell.angle_beta   90.00
_cell.angle_gamma   90.00
#
_symmetry.space_group_name_H-M   'P 1'
#
loop_
_entity.id
_entity.type
_entity.pdbx_description
1 polymer ?
#
loop_
_entity_poly.entity_id
_entity_poly.type
_entity_poly.pdbx_seq_one_letter_code
_entity_poly.pdbx_strand_id
1 'polypeptide(L)'
;MIGDFGVGKTSLIRRFVDRQFSDQYLSTVGVKISRKSVELEGVKQRENVTAQLLIWDLEGHTKFKGIAPTYLQGASGVLIVADVSRSETVERISEHIQLFSSVNPKGSIIVALNKVDLIDEEKLGVLVEISHSIGQDKVIAVYTTSAKTGKDVDEIFYKLAYTMVEQV
;
A
#
# COMPACT_ATOMS: atom_id res chain seq x y z
N MET A 1 0.20 -1.84 6.17
CA MET A 1 -0.31 -0.81 5.23
C MET A 1 -0.62 0.46 5.98
N ILE A 2 -0.28 1.62 5.41
CA ILE A 2 -0.51 2.94 5.99
C ILE A 2 -1.16 3.88 4.97
N GLY A 3 -1.73 4.97 5.44
CA GLY A 3 -2.42 5.98 4.66
C GLY A 3 -3.51 6.64 5.50
N ASP A 4 -4.13 7.65 4.92
CA ASP A 4 -5.20 8.39 5.58
C ASP A 4 -6.44 7.51 5.83
N PHE A 5 -7.31 8.00 6.69
CA PHE A 5 -8.58 7.37 6.95
C PHE A 5 -9.44 7.27 5.68
N GLY A 6 -10.03 6.09 5.46
CA GLY A 6 -10.96 5.85 4.37
C GLY A 6 -10.34 5.76 2.96
N VAL A 7 -9.01 5.66 2.82
CA VAL A 7 -8.37 5.52 1.49
C VAL A 7 -8.53 4.13 0.87
N GLY A 8 -8.99 3.14 1.65
CA GLY A 8 -9.28 1.79 1.15
C GLY A 8 -8.23 0.73 1.47
N LYS A 9 -7.40 0.92 2.51
CA LYS A 9 -6.40 -0.08 2.95
C LYS A 9 -7.04 -1.44 3.21
N THR A 10 -8.04 -1.48 4.07
CA THR A 10 -8.79 -2.70 4.40
C THR A 10 -9.44 -3.33 3.17
N SER A 11 -9.98 -2.51 2.26
CA SER A 11 -10.61 -2.99 1.03
C SER A 11 -9.62 -3.65 0.08
N LEU A 12 -8.41 -3.08 -0.06
CA LEU A 12 -7.32 -3.69 -0.84
C LEU A 12 -6.88 -5.02 -0.24
N ILE A 13 -6.74 -5.10 1.09
CA ILE A 13 -6.38 -6.34 1.78
C ILE A 13 -7.47 -7.40 1.59
N ARG A 14 -8.74 -7.06 1.77
CA ARG A 14 -9.86 -8.00 1.55
C ARG A 14 -9.91 -8.49 0.11
N ARG A 15 -9.70 -7.59 -0.86
CA ARG A 15 -9.66 -7.99 -2.27
C ARG A 15 -8.52 -8.98 -2.54
N PHE A 16 -7.35 -8.73 -2.00
CA PHE A 16 -6.18 -9.59 -2.17
C PHE A 16 -6.31 -10.92 -1.42
N VAL A 17 -6.69 -10.90 -0.14
CA VAL A 17 -6.73 -12.09 0.72
C VAL A 17 -7.98 -12.93 0.46
N ASP A 18 -9.16 -12.30 0.48
CA ASP A 18 -10.46 -12.97 0.50
C ASP A 18 -11.17 -12.96 -0.85
N ARG A 19 -10.62 -12.25 -1.85
CA ARG A 19 -11.24 -12.03 -3.16
C ARG A 19 -12.61 -11.35 -3.09
N GLN A 20 -12.82 -10.51 -2.07
CA GLN A 20 -14.08 -9.84 -1.78
C GLN A 20 -13.95 -8.32 -1.78
N PHE A 21 -15.02 -7.65 -2.14
CA PHE A 21 -15.18 -6.21 -2.02
C PHE A 21 -16.60 -5.90 -1.52
N SER A 22 -16.71 -4.87 -0.68
CA SER A 22 -17.99 -4.34 -0.22
C SER A 22 -17.95 -2.81 -0.29
N ASP A 23 -18.99 -2.21 -0.83
CA ASP A 23 -19.18 -0.76 -0.79
C ASP A 23 -19.54 -0.26 0.63
N GLN A 24 -19.89 -1.17 1.55
CA GLN A 24 -20.18 -0.81 2.92
C GLN A 24 -18.90 -0.35 3.62
N TYR A 25 -18.91 0.89 4.07
CA TYR A 25 -17.80 1.46 4.80
C TYR A 25 -17.80 0.97 6.25
N LEU A 26 -16.71 0.35 6.66
CA LEU A 26 -16.45 -0.01 8.06
C LEU A 26 -15.11 0.57 8.46
N SER A 27 -15.06 1.36 9.52
CA SER A 27 -13.80 1.88 10.03
C SER A 27 -12.97 0.78 10.70
N THR A 28 -11.66 0.79 10.42
CA THR A 28 -10.70 -0.05 11.15
C THR A 28 -10.33 0.64 12.46
N VAL A 29 -10.42 -0.08 13.56
CA VAL A 29 -9.98 0.39 14.88
C VAL A 29 -8.74 -0.37 15.28
N GLY A 30 -7.66 0.34 15.57
CA GLY A 30 -6.38 -0.24 15.95
C GLY A 30 -5.66 -0.94 14.79
N VAL A 31 -5.36 -2.22 14.96
CA VAL A 31 -4.59 -3.04 14.00
C VAL A 31 -5.31 -4.35 13.72
N LYS A 32 -5.43 -4.70 12.44
CA LYS A 32 -5.85 -6.03 12.00
C LYS A 32 -4.72 -6.71 11.25
N ILE A 33 -4.43 -7.97 11.59
CA ILE A 33 -3.38 -8.77 10.93
C ILE A 33 -4.04 -9.82 10.05
N SER A 34 -3.65 -9.86 8.77
CA SER A 34 -4.03 -10.89 7.80
C SER A 34 -2.80 -11.65 7.32
N ARG A 35 -3.00 -12.90 6.86
CA ARG A 35 -1.94 -13.75 6.32
C ARG A 35 -2.29 -14.20 4.92
N LYS A 36 -1.29 -14.19 4.03
CA LYS A 36 -1.43 -14.70 2.66
C LYS A 36 -0.11 -15.28 2.19
N SER A 37 -0.14 -16.49 1.66
CA SER A 37 1.01 -17.05 0.94
C SER A 37 0.96 -16.59 -0.51
N VAL A 38 2.11 -16.22 -1.06
CA VAL A 38 2.31 -15.87 -2.47
C VAL A 38 3.46 -16.67 -3.05
N GLU A 39 3.27 -17.16 -4.27
CA GLU A 39 4.33 -17.83 -5.03
C GLU A 39 5.07 -16.76 -5.84
N LEU A 40 6.39 -16.71 -5.65
CA LEU A 40 7.27 -15.76 -6.31
C LEU A 40 8.18 -16.53 -7.28
N GLU A 41 8.17 -16.15 -8.55
CA GLU A 41 8.98 -16.77 -9.59
C GLU A 41 10.30 -16.00 -9.81
N GLY A 42 11.38 -16.74 -10.08
CA GLY A 42 12.66 -16.14 -10.49
C GLY A 42 13.38 -15.31 -9.43
N VAL A 43 13.06 -15.47 -8.13
CA VAL A 43 13.75 -14.76 -7.05
C VAL A 43 15.09 -15.42 -6.74
N LYS A 44 16.18 -14.64 -6.74
CA LYS A 44 17.54 -15.12 -6.42
C LYS A 44 17.98 -16.37 -7.22
N GLN A 45 17.64 -16.42 -8.50
CA GLN A 45 17.95 -17.56 -9.39
C GLN A 45 17.28 -18.89 -8.94
N ARG A 46 16.29 -18.84 -8.09
CA ARG A 46 15.43 -19.98 -7.73
C ARG A 46 14.19 -20.00 -8.63
N GLU A 47 13.72 -21.17 -8.99
CA GLU A 47 12.54 -21.29 -9.87
C GLU A 47 11.29 -20.76 -9.20
N ASN A 48 11.02 -21.17 -7.95
CA ASN A 48 9.87 -20.71 -7.18
C ASN A 48 10.20 -20.54 -5.70
N VAL A 49 9.67 -19.50 -5.09
CA VAL A 49 9.77 -19.22 -3.65
C VAL A 49 8.38 -18.92 -3.10
N THR A 50 7.94 -19.67 -2.11
CA THR A 50 6.71 -19.35 -1.38
C THR A 50 7.03 -18.36 -0.26
N ALA A 51 6.46 -17.16 -0.34
CA ALA A 51 6.55 -16.15 0.71
C ALA A 51 5.24 -16.05 1.50
N GLN A 52 5.32 -16.09 2.83
CA GLN A 52 4.16 -15.83 3.68
C GLN A 52 4.13 -14.36 4.11
N LEU A 53 3.15 -13.62 3.64
CA LEU A 53 2.93 -12.24 4.01
C LEU A 53 2.13 -12.15 5.32
N LEU A 54 2.65 -11.38 6.28
CA LEU A 54 1.91 -10.89 7.44
C LEU A 54 1.54 -9.44 7.17
N ILE A 55 0.27 -9.20 6.87
CA ILE A 55 -0.22 -7.89 6.44
C ILE A 55 -0.88 -7.19 7.63
N TRP A 56 -0.29 -6.09 8.07
CA TRP A 56 -0.79 -5.26 9.15
C TRP A 56 -1.62 -4.12 8.58
N ASP A 57 -2.93 -4.19 8.78
CA ASP A 57 -3.87 -3.13 8.43
C ASP A 57 -3.98 -2.17 9.61
N LEU A 58 -3.34 -1.02 9.49
CA LEU A 58 -3.34 -0.01 10.54
C LEU A 58 -4.51 0.95 10.38
N GLU A 59 -5.08 1.37 11.50
CA GLU A 59 -6.06 2.46 11.53
C GLU A 59 -5.53 3.68 10.77
N GLY A 60 -6.38 4.28 9.93
CA GLY A 60 -5.97 5.38 9.07
C GLY A 60 -5.59 6.66 9.83
N HIS A 61 -4.64 7.40 9.29
CA HIS A 61 -4.29 8.72 9.78
C HIS A 61 -5.48 9.69 9.70
N THR A 62 -5.73 10.42 10.77
CA THR A 62 -6.75 11.48 10.84
C THR A 62 -6.12 12.77 11.34
N LYS A 63 -6.87 13.89 11.30
CA LYS A 63 -6.41 15.17 11.88
C LYS A 63 -6.09 15.07 13.38
N PHE A 64 -6.69 14.09 14.07
CA PHE A 64 -6.59 13.96 15.53
C PHE A 64 -5.69 12.81 15.97
N LYS A 65 -5.41 11.86 15.07
CA LYS A 65 -4.67 10.64 15.40
C LYS A 65 -3.74 10.26 14.25
N GLY A 66 -2.44 10.35 14.50
CA GLY A 66 -1.40 9.85 13.61
C GLY A 66 -1.18 8.35 13.76
N ILE A 67 -0.39 7.79 12.84
CA ILE A 67 0.07 6.41 12.91
C ILE A 67 1.19 6.31 13.94
N ALA A 68 1.04 5.43 14.93
CA ALA A 68 2.08 5.23 15.93
C ALA A 68 3.32 4.55 15.31
N PRO A 69 4.52 5.14 15.41
CA PRO A 69 5.75 4.57 14.82
C PRO A 69 6.05 3.15 15.31
N THR A 70 5.62 2.80 16.51
CA THR A 70 5.81 1.47 17.11
C THR A 70 5.16 0.34 16.29
N TYR A 71 4.05 0.61 15.58
CA TYR A 71 3.42 -0.37 14.70
C TYR A 71 4.20 -0.61 13.41
N LEU A 72 5.14 0.26 13.06
CA LEU A 72 5.96 0.16 11.86
C LEU A 72 7.28 -0.56 12.10
N GLN A 73 7.70 -0.71 13.35
CA GLN A 73 8.99 -1.32 13.68
C GLN A 73 9.11 -2.75 13.17
N GLY A 74 10.22 -3.05 12.49
CA GLY A 74 10.53 -4.37 11.96
C GLY A 74 9.76 -4.74 10.69
N ALA A 75 8.97 -3.84 10.12
CA ALA A 75 8.34 -4.08 8.83
C ALA A 75 9.39 -4.02 7.71
N SER A 76 9.46 -5.09 6.90
CA SER A 76 10.36 -5.17 5.74
C SER A 76 9.88 -4.31 4.57
N GLY A 77 8.58 -3.99 4.52
CA GLY A 77 8.01 -3.16 3.48
C GLY A 77 6.70 -2.50 3.87
N VAL A 78 6.29 -1.52 3.08
CA VAL A 78 5.05 -0.76 3.27
C VAL A 78 4.32 -0.53 1.96
N LEU A 79 3.01 -0.68 1.99
CA LEU A 79 2.08 -0.13 1.00
C LEU A 79 1.49 1.16 1.57
N ILE A 80 1.80 2.28 0.92
CA ILE A 80 1.24 3.61 1.24
C ILE A 80 0.08 3.84 0.30
N VAL A 81 -1.12 4.01 0.87
CA VAL A 81 -2.37 4.10 0.09
C VAL A 81 -2.92 5.51 0.15
N ALA A 82 -3.26 6.07 -1.01
CA ALA A 82 -3.99 7.32 -1.16
C ALA A 82 -5.29 7.09 -1.95
N ASP A 83 -6.27 7.93 -1.71
CA ASP A 83 -7.56 7.96 -2.41
C ASP A 83 -7.51 9.04 -3.49
N VAL A 84 -7.50 8.66 -4.76
CA VAL A 84 -7.39 9.59 -5.89
C VAL A 84 -8.57 10.56 -6.02
N SER A 85 -9.70 10.26 -5.38
CA SER A 85 -10.86 11.17 -5.33
C SER A 85 -10.69 12.29 -4.28
N ARG A 86 -9.65 12.19 -3.42
CA ARG A 86 -9.33 13.15 -2.36
C ARG A 86 -7.87 13.58 -2.45
N SER A 87 -7.60 14.72 -3.07
CA SER A 87 -6.23 15.22 -3.32
C SER A 87 -5.38 15.35 -2.06
N GLU A 88 -5.99 15.72 -0.94
CA GLU A 88 -5.29 15.84 0.34
C GLU A 88 -4.64 14.52 0.80
N THR A 89 -5.18 13.36 0.42
CA THR A 89 -4.58 12.06 0.75
C THR A 89 -3.37 11.77 -0.12
N VAL A 90 -3.35 12.26 -1.36
CA VAL A 90 -2.21 12.15 -2.28
C VAL A 90 -1.07 13.06 -1.84
N GLU A 91 -1.37 14.28 -1.42
CA GLU A 91 -0.40 15.24 -0.90
C GLU A 91 0.32 14.73 0.35
N ARG A 92 -0.34 13.92 1.18
CA ARG A 92 0.25 13.33 2.40
C ARG A 92 1.10 12.08 2.18
N ILE A 93 1.21 11.60 0.96
CA ILE A 93 2.09 10.44 0.66
C ILE A 93 3.51 10.71 1.16
N SER A 94 4.03 11.92 0.96
CA SER A 94 5.38 12.30 1.42
C SER A 94 5.57 12.17 2.93
N GLU A 95 4.56 12.55 3.73
CA GLU A 95 4.59 12.41 5.19
C GLU A 95 4.65 10.92 5.59
N HIS A 96 3.87 10.08 4.93
CA HIS A 96 3.86 8.64 5.18
C HIS A 96 5.19 7.97 4.77
N ILE A 97 5.81 8.41 3.66
CA ILE A 97 7.15 7.95 3.25
C ILE A 97 8.18 8.31 4.32
N GLN A 98 8.18 9.56 4.78
CA GLN A 98 9.11 10.02 5.82
C GLN A 98 8.92 9.25 7.13
N LEU A 99 7.68 9.08 7.57
CA LEU A 99 7.36 8.31 8.78
C LEU A 99 7.90 6.88 8.69
N PHE A 100 7.60 6.16 7.61
CA PHE A 100 8.07 4.78 7.45
C PHE A 100 9.59 4.70 7.35
N SER A 101 10.22 5.56 6.55
CA SER A 101 11.66 5.59 6.34
C SER A 101 12.45 5.95 7.60
N SER A 102 11.88 6.76 8.50
CA SER A 102 12.51 7.11 9.78
C SER A 102 12.63 5.89 10.72
N VAL A 103 11.68 4.97 10.63
CA VAL A 103 11.62 3.75 11.46
C VAL A 103 12.32 2.57 10.77
N ASN A 104 12.15 2.44 9.47
CA ASN A 104 12.68 1.33 8.66
C ASN A 104 13.46 1.89 7.44
N PRO A 105 14.69 2.38 7.63
CA PRO A 105 15.44 3.08 6.58
C PRO A 105 15.79 2.21 5.36
N LYS A 106 15.76 0.88 5.51
CA LYS A 106 15.99 -0.09 4.43
C LYS A 106 14.69 -0.75 3.93
N GLY A 107 13.55 -0.35 4.46
CA GLY A 107 12.26 -0.95 4.11
C GLY A 107 11.82 -0.59 2.69
N SER A 108 11.22 -1.54 2.01
CA SER A 108 10.66 -1.37 0.66
C SER A 108 9.37 -0.55 0.69
N ILE A 109 9.22 0.43 -0.20
CA ILE A 109 8.05 1.30 -0.27
C ILE A 109 7.38 1.19 -1.63
N ILE A 110 6.09 0.87 -1.64
CA ILE A 110 5.23 0.98 -2.82
C ILE A 110 4.07 1.91 -2.50
N VAL A 111 3.71 2.77 -3.45
CA VAL A 111 2.56 3.67 -3.37
C VAL A 111 1.41 3.11 -4.20
N ALA A 112 0.22 3.07 -3.61
CA ALA A 112 -1.02 2.70 -4.28
C ALA A 112 -1.97 3.90 -4.34
N LEU A 113 -2.19 4.42 -5.53
CA LEU A 113 -3.20 5.42 -5.84
C LEU A 113 -4.54 4.69 -6.05
N ASN A 114 -5.34 4.59 -4.99
CA ASN A 114 -6.53 3.75 -4.96
C ASN A 114 -7.80 4.49 -5.34
N LYS A 115 -8.83 3.73 -5.68
CA LYS A 115 -10.16 4.18 -6.11
C LYS A 115 -10.16 4.89 -7.47
N VAL A 116 -9.29 4.44 -8.39
CA VAL A 116 -9.21 5.02 -9.75
C VAL A 116 -10.49 4.85 -10.56
N ASP A 117 -11.38 3.94 -10.14
CA ASP A 117 -12.73 3.80 -10.68
C ASP A 117 -13.65 5.01 -10.41
N LEU A 118 -13.25 5.94 -9.54
CA LEU A 118 -14.03 7.13 -9.17
C LEU A 118 -13.64 8.40 -9.92
N ILE A 119 -12.56 8.39 -10.71
CA ILE A 119 -12.08 9.57 -11.43
C ILE A 119 -11.84 9.26 -12.90
N ASP A 120 -11.81 10.32 -13.73
CA ASP A 120 -11.48 10.21 -15.15
C ASP A 120 -9.96 10.06 -15.38
N GLU A 121 -9.59 9.65 -16.61
CA GLU A 121 -8.20 9.41 -16.98
C GLU A 121 -7.34 10.68 -16.97
N GLU A 122 -7.91 11.84 -17.25
CA GLU A 122 -7.18 13.11 -17.25
C GLU A 122 -6.70 13.47 -15.84
N LYS A 123 -7.61 13.43 -14.87
CA LYS A 123 -7.27 13.63 -13.45
C LYS A 123 -6.28 12.59 -12.94
N LEU A 124 -6.47 11.34 -13.32
CA LEU A 124 -5.57 10.25 -12.96
C LEU A 124 -4.15 10.52 -13.48
N GLY A 125 -4.01 10.95 -14.73
CA GLY A 125 -2.71 11.29 -15.33
C GLY A 125 -1.96 12.35 -14.52
N VAL A 126 -2.64 13.43 -14.13
CA VAL A 126 -2.04 14.49 -13.30
C VAL A 126 -1.59 13.95 -11.94
N LEU A 127 -2.39 13.13 -11.28
CA LEU A 127 -2.05 12.58 -9.98
C LEU A 127 -0.88 11.58 -10.04
N VAL A 128 -0.79 10.81 -11.11
CA VAL A 128 0.34 9.91 -11.37
C VAL A 128 1.63 10.70 -11.54
N GLU A 129 1.63 11.78 -12.32
CA GLU A 129 2.80 12.65 -12.49
C GLU A 129 3.24 13.27 -11.17
N ILE A 130 2.30 13.78 -10.37
CA ILE A 130 2.59 14.31 -9.04
C ILE A 130 3.20 13.24 -8.15
N SER A 131 2.65 12.03 -8.14
CA SER A 131 3.11 10.94 -7.28
C SER A 131 4.50 10.43 -7.66
N HIS A 132 4.87 10.45 -8.95
CA HIS A 132 6.21 10.10 -9.41
C HIS A 132 7.27 11.11 -8.94
N SER A 133 6.91 12.36 -8.70
CA SER A 133 7.82 13.37 -8.13
C SER A 133 8.01 13.22 -6.62
N ILE A 134 7.13 12.48 -5.93
CA ILE A 134 7.17 12.28 -4.48
C ILE A 134 8.06 11.07 -4.15
N GLY A 135 9.18 11.33 -3.46
CA GLY A 135 10.01 10.26 -2.89
C GLY A 135 10.76 9.40 -3.90
N GLN A 136 11.15 9.96 -5.05
CA GLN A 136 11.80 9.26 -6.17
C GLN A 136 12.94 8.31 -5.77
N ASP A 137 13.72 8.64 -4.72
CA ASP A 137 14.85 7.83 -4.28
C ASP A 137 14.47 6.66 -3.35
N LYS A 138 13.23 6.61 -2.84
CA LYS A 138 12.81 5.66 -1.81
C LYS A 138 11.64 4.77 -2.24
N VAL A 139 10.86 5.22 -3.21
CA VAL A 139 9.68 4.52 -3.69
C VAL A 139 10.06 3.61 -4.86
N ILE A 140 9.81 2.31 -4.70
CA ILE A 140 10.13 1.29 -5.72
C ILE A 140 9.19 1.41 -6.92
N ALA A 141 7.90 1.61 -6.65
CA ALA A 141 6.89 1.72 -7.68
C ALA A 141 5.66 2.48 -7.18
N VAL A 142 4.95 3.11 -8.11
CA VAL A 142 3.63 3.72 -7.92
C VAL A 142 2.64 2.99 -8.80
N TYR A 143 1.55 2.51 -8.22
CA TYR A 143 0.47 1.82 -8.93
C TYR A 143 -0.84 2.57 -8.82
N THR A 144 -1.65 2.46 -9.87
CA THR A 144 -3.04 2.91 -9.87
C THR A 144 -3.94 1.73 -9.59
N THR A 145 -4.65 1.74 -8.48
CA THR A 145 -5.41 0.58 -8.00
C THR A 145 -6.89 0.85 -7.83
N SER A 146 -7.67 -0.21 -7.86
CA SER A 146 -9.08 -0.19 -7.47
C SER A 146 -9.41 -1.49 -6.73
N ALA A 147 -9.70 -1.39 -5.44
CA ALA A 147 -10.20 -2.52 -4.67
C ALA A 147 -11.55 -3.01 -5.21
N LYS A 148 -12.37 -2.11 -5.77
CA LYS A 148 -13.66 -2.42 -6.35
C LYS A 148 -13.54 -3.28 -7.61
N THR A 149 -12.73 -2.87 -8.58
CA THR A 149 -12.55 -3.59 -9.85
C THR A 149 -11.52 -4.71 -9.78
N GLY A 150 -10.62 -4.66 -8.80
CA GLY A 150 -9.47 -5.55 -8.67
C GLY A 150 -8.23 -5.08 -9.41
N LYS A 151 -8.27 -3.91 -10.08
CA LYS A 151 -7.15 -3.37 -10.84
C LYS A 151 -5.89 -3.27 -10.00
N ASP A 152 -4.81 -3.92 -10.45
CA ASP A 152 -3.46 -3.93 -9.89
C ASP A 152 -3.36 -4.30 -8.39
N VAL A 153 -4.43 -4.89 -7.82
CA VAL A 153 -4.45 -5.25 -6.40
C VAL A 153 -3.45 -6.36 -6.10
N ASP A 154 -3.46 -7.44 -6.87
CA ASP A 154 -2.49 -8.53 -6.69
C ASP A 154 -1.06 -8.06 -6.96
N GLU A 155 -0.90 -7.19 -7.96
CA GLU A 155 0.39 -6.68 -8.41
C GLU A 155 1.14 -5.90 -7.33
N ILE A 156 0.46 -5.04 -6.56
CA ILE A 156 1.11 -4.28 -5.49
C ILE A 156 1.64 -5.17 -4.37
N PHE A 157 0.90 -6.21 -4.00
CA PHE A 157 1.35 -7.17 -2.98
C PHE A 157 2.45 -8.08 -3.49
N TYR A 158 2.32 -8.58 -4.73
CA TYR A 158 3.33 -9.41 -5.36
C TYR A 158 4.66 -8.66 -5.50
N LYS A 159 4.63 -7.44 -6.07
CA LYS A 159 5.83 -6.62 -6.26
C LYS A 159 6.54 -6.31 -4.95
N LEU A 160 5.77 -5.97 -3.91
CA LEU A 160 6.35 -5.71 -2.59
C LEU A 160 6.98 -6.98 -2.00
N ALA A 161 6.27 -8.12 -2.05
CA ALA A 161 6.78 -9.40 -1.57
C ALA A 161 8.06 -9.81 -2.30
N TYR A 162 8.06 -9.71 -3.63
CA TYR A 162 9.22 -10.01 -4.47
C TYR A 162 10.45 -9.19 -4.05
N THR A 163 10.27 -7.86 -3.93
CA THR A 163 11.37 -6.96 -3.57
C THR A 163 11.90 -7.24 -2.17
N MET A 164 11.01 -7.50 -1.20
CA MET A 164 11.43 -7.84 0.16
C MET A 164 12.25 -9.14 0.21
N VAL A 165 11.86 -10.15 -0.56
CA VAL A 165 12.58 -11.44 -0.58
C VAL A 165 13.92 -11.31 -1.32
N GLU A 166 14.02 -10.47 -2.35
CA GLU A 166 15.30 -10.19 -3.03
C GLU A 166 16.34 -9.51 -2.13
N GLN A 167 15.90 -8.69 -1.18
CA GLN A 167 16.79 -7.95 -0.28
C GLN A 167 17.35 -8.78 0.88
N VAL A 168 16.74 -9.91 1.21
CA VAL A 168 17.19 -10.85 2.26
C VAL A 168 18.27 -11.79 1.72
#